data_a57efbc1fb9669c349d3c0476064e5a4
#
_entry.id   a57efbc1fb9669c349d3c0476064e5a4
#
_cell.length_a   1.000
_cell.length_b   1.000
_cell.length_c   1.000
_cell.angle_alpha   90.00
_cell.angle_beta   90.00
_cell.angle_gamma   90.00
#
_symmetry.space_group_name_H-M   'P 1'
#
loop_
_entity.id
_entity.type
_entity.pdbx_description
1 polymer ?
#
loop_
_entity_poly.entity_id
_entity_poly.type
_entity_poly.pdbx_seq_one_letter_code
_entity_poly.pdbx_strand_id
1 'polypeptide(L)'
;FNKNGDGMDAATAVKYANNFIHKPTNIEHDKQKVVGHIVSAGYSNYKSSELIEENRAASMKEPFNIALGAVLYKTVNSNFTNLVEKSLDPDSNQYQKVSASWEVGFNDYVLAVGSDLLSEARIISDPEEISEMRGFLRSYGGNGQTDKGETIHRLIKGDIYPLGIAYTLNPAANVKGLYSPSEETTKVFISDKRDKISQNSNLNVNNEKNIIDMELENTLNELKDLLSEKKFSKEAVASMTDTFADAIRQRDEQYRKDLEAERLAKEAKIKEYEDLKASVAELEAKL
;
A
#
# COMPACT_ATOMS: atom_id res chain seq x y z
N PHE A 1 12.52 -11.73 -8.03
CA PHE A 1 11.23 -12.10 -8.63
C PHE A 1 10.47 -13.06 -7.72
N ASN A 2 9.13 -13.05 -7.78
CA ASN A 2 8.28 -13.97 -7.03
C ASN A 2 8.16 -15.34 -7.76
N LYS A 3 7.42 -16.31 -7.16
CA LYS A 3 7.23 -17.65 -7.76
C LYS A 3 6.50 -17.63 -9.11
N ASN A 4 5.73 -16.57 -9.39
CA ASN A 4 5.05 -16.38 -10.67
C ASN A 4 5.97 -15.75 -11.73
N GLY A 5 7.19 -15.41 -11.36
CA GLY A 5 8.16 -14.76 -12.22
C GLY A 5 7.94 -13.25 -12.37
N ASP A 6 7.21 -12.61 -11.46
CA ASP A 6 6.99 -11.17 -11.46
C ASP A 6 7.91 -10.44 -10.49
N GLY A 7 8.35 -9.25 -10.84
CA GLY A 7 9.17 -8.40 -9.99
C GLY A 7 9.10 -6.93 -10.36
N MET A 8 9.65 -6.10 -9.48
CA MET A 8 9.85 -4.67 -9.69
C MET A 8 11.31 -4.31 -9.40
N ASP A 9 11.82 -3.29 -10.06
CA ASP A 9 13.09 -2.69 -9.63
C ASP A 9 12.90 -1.85 -8.36
N ALA A 10 14.00 -1.52 -7.69
CA ALA A 10 13.99 -0.80 -6.42
C ALA A 10 13.29 0.57 -6.51
N ALA A 11 13.58 1.35 -7.56
CA ALA A 11 12.98 2.67 -7.75
C ALA A 11 11.46 2.58 -7.95
N THR A 12 11.01 1.61 -8.74
CA THR A 12 9.58 1.32 -8.96
C THR A 12 8.91 0.88 -7.67
N ALA A 13 9.51 -0.04 -6.91
CA ALA A 13 8.97 -0.50 -5.64
C ALA A 13 8.82 0.64 -4.62
N VAL A 14 9.80 1.54 -4.52
CA VAL A 14 9.77 2.70 -3.63
C VAL A 14 8.69 3.69 -4.08
N LYS A 15 8.62 4.00 -5.37
CA LYS A 15 7.62 4.92 -5.92
C LYS A 15 6.19 4.52 -5.58
N TYR A 16 5.87 3.21 -5.62
CA TYR A 16 4.50 2.73 -5.50
C TYR A 16 4.15 2.10 -4.14
N ALA A 17 5.10 1.93 -3.22
CA ALA A 17 4.85 1.30 -1.92
C ALA A 17 3.74 1.99 -1.12
N ASN A 18 3.75 3.32 -1.06
CA ASN A 18 2.75 4.09 -0.32
C ASN A 18 1.34 4.00 -0.94
N ASN A 19 1.21 3.65 -2.22
CA ASN A 19 -0.08 3.47 -2.88
C ASN A 19 -0.83 2.21 -2.42
N PHE A 20 -0.19 1.33 -1.63
CA PHE A 20 -0.88 0.24 -0.93
C PHE A 20 -1.68 0.72 0.29
N ILE A 21 -1.36 1.88 0.87
CA ILE A 21 -2.07 2.41 2.04
C ILE A 21 -3.55 2.63 1.68
N HIS A 22 -4.45 2.28 2.59
CA HIS A 22 -5.90 2.27 2.44
C HIS A 22 -6.46 1.22 1.47
N LYS A 23 -5.63 0.37 0.88
CA LYS A 23 -6.12 -0.74 0.06
C LYS A 23 -6.63 -1.87 0.94
N PRO A 24 -7.63 -2.64 0.45
CA PRO A 24 -8.20 -3.75 1.20
C PRO A 24 -7.22 -4.89 1.40
N THR A 25 -7.46 -5.67 2.45
CA THR A 25 -6.88 -6.99 2.62
C THR A 25 -7.98 -8.05 2.53
N ASN A 26 -7.75 -9.10 1.77
CA ASN A 26 -8.72 -10.18 1.56
C ASN A 26 -8.13 -11.56 1.88
N ILE A 27 -8.95 -12.60 1.76
CA ILE A 27 -8.54 -13.99 1.94
C ILE A 27 -8.45 -14.65 0.56
N GLU A 28 -7.31 -15.27 0.25
CA GLU A 28 -7.07 -16.07 -0.96
C GLU A 28 -7.45 -15.36 -2.26
N HIS A 29 -7.16 -14.06 -2.36
CA HIS A 29 -7.49 -13.22 -3.52
C HIS A 29 -8.99 -13.10 -3.85
N ASP A 30 -9.85 -13.51 -2.91
CA ASP A 30 -11.31 -13.37 -3.04
C ASP A 30 -11.74 -11.95 -2.62
N LYS A 31 -12.09 -11.14 -3.61
CA LYS A 31 -12.50 -9.74 -3.41
C LYS A 31 -13.80 -9.58 -2.61
N GLN A 32 -14.57 -10.65 -2.44
CA GLN A 32 -15.76 -10.67 -1.61
C GLN A 32 -15.44 -10.95 -0.13
N LYS A 33 -14.22 -11.43 0.18
CA LYS A 33 -13.76 -11.76 1.54
C LYS A 33 -12.77 -10.72 2.07
N VAL A 34 -13.17 -9.46 2.06
CA VAL A 34 -12.38 -8.37 2.66
C VAL A 34 -12.42 -8.52 4.19
N VAL A 35 -11.25 -8.56 4.81
CA VAL A 35 -11.08 -8.77 6.26
C VAL A 35 -10.32 -7.67 6.96
N GLY A 36 -9.88 -6.64 6.23
CA GLY A 36 -9.14 -5.53 6.79
C GLY A 36 -8.67 -4.55 5.72
N HIS A 37 -7.74 -3.68 6.10
CA HIS A 37 -7.10 -2.74 5.19
C HIS A 37 -5.66 -2.43 5.62
N ILE A 38 -4.87 -1.93 4.68
CA ILE A 38 -3.48 -1.54 4.87
C ILE A 38 -3.43 -0.12 5.44
N VAL A 39 -2.67 0.07 6.53
CA VAL A 39 -2.56 1.36 7.24
C VAL A 39 -1.18 1.99 7.12
N SER A 40 -0.15 1.22 6.76
CA SER A 40 1.21 1.72 6.59
C SER A 40 1.98 0.92 5.55
N ALA A 41 3.00 1.56 4.96
CA ALA A 41 3.96 0.93 4.08
C ALA A 41 5.37 1.38 4.48
N GLY A 42 6.33 0.52 4.28
CA GLY A 42 7.75 0.73 4.52
C GLY A 42 8.55 -0.35 3.81
N TYR A 43 9.79 -0.53 4.20
CA TYR A 43 10.70 -1.47 3.54
C TYR A 43 11.42 -2.32 4.58
N SER A 44 11.72 -3.56 4.26
CA SER A 44 12.51 -4.44 5.11
C SER A 44 13.53 -5.25 4.33
N ASN A 45 14.62 -5.60 5.00
CA ASN A 45 15.63 -6.47 4.45
C ASN A 45 15.03 -7.84 4.14
N TYR A 46 15.36 -8.36 2.96
CA TYR A 46 14.81 -9.64 2.48
C TYR A 46 15.15 -10.84 3.39
N LYS A 47 16.34 -10.82 4.01
CA LYS A 47 16.82 -11.94 4.84
C LYS A 47 16.54 -11.75 6.32
N SER A 48 16.83 -10.55 6.87
CA SER A 48 16.72 -10.29 8.31
C SER A 48 15.34 -9.77 8.73
N SER A 49 14.51 -9.34 7.77
CA SER A 49 13.23 -8.65 8.02
C SER A 49 13.36 -7.32 8.79
N GLU A 50 14.58 -6.84 9.05
CA GLU A 50 14.82 -5.55 9.67
C GLU A 50 14.33 -4.42 8.76
N LEU A 51 13.74 -3.39 9.36
CA LEU A 51 13.29 -2.21 8.62
C LEU A 51 14.47 -1.45 8.03
N ILE A 52 14.28 -0.91 6.85
CA ILE A 52 15.25 -0.09 6.14
C ILE A 52 14.62 1.23 5.72
N GLU A 53 15.42 2.28 5.74
CA GLU A 53 15.03 3.61 5.30
C GLU A 53 14.73 3.65 3.80
N GLU A 54 13.79 4.52 3.39
CA GLU A 54 13.34 4.67 2.01
C GLU A 54 14.48 5.01 1.05
N ASN A 55 15.35 5.95 1.43
CA ASN A 55 16.51 6.36 0.63
C ASN A 55 17.49 5.20 0.41
N ARG A 56 17.67 4.34 1.41
CA ARG A 56 18.47 3.12 1.30
C ARG A 56 17.77 2.11 0.39
N ALA A 57 16.47 1.87 0.57
CA ALA A 57 15.68 0.96 -0.28
C ALA A 57 15.77 1.36 -1.76
N ALA A 58 15.64 2.67 -2.08
CA ALA A 58 15.71 3.18 -3.44
C ALA A 58 17.05 2.93 -4.14
N SER A 59 18.15 2.79 -3.39
CA SER A 59 19.50 2.57 -3.89
C SER A 59 20.00 1.12 -3.81
N MET A 60 19.18 0.20 -3.25
CA MET A 60 19.56 -1.20 -3.07
C MET A 60 19.64 -1.94 -4.40
N LYS A 61 20.68 -2.76 -4.53
CA LYS A 61 20.84 -3.73 -5.60
C LYS A 61 20.38 -5.13 -5.19
N GLU A 62 20.44 -5.41 -3.90
CA GLU A 62 19.94 -6.65 -3.31
C GLU A 62 18.41 -6.60 -3.17
N PRO A 63 17.73 -7.76 -3.22
CA PRO A 63 16.30 -7.84 -2.97
C PRO A 63 15.91 -7.31 -1.59
N PHE A 64 14.78 -6.61 -1.52
CA PHE A 64 14.14 -6.18 -0.29
C PHE A 64 12.63 -6.39 -0.36
N ASN A 65 11.93 -6.30 0.76
CA ASN A 65 10.48 -6.42 0.82
C ASN A 65 9.83 -5.05 1.01
N ILE A 66 8.68 -4.84 0.38
CA ILE A 66 7.74 -3.83 0.81
C ILE A 66 7.05 -4.38 2.06
N ALA A 67 7.28 -3.75 3.21
CA ALA A 67 6.67 -4.11 4.48
C ALA A 67 5.37 -3.34 4.65
N LEU A 68 4.25 -4.05 4.80
CA LEU A 68 2.92 -3.44 4.92
C LEU A 68 2.35 -3.71 6.32
N GLY A 69 1.94 -2.66 7.01
CA GLY A 69 1.14 -2.77 8.22
C GLY A 69 -0.34 -2.78 7.88
N ALA A 70 -1.11 -3.70 8.46
CA ALA A 70 -2.53 -3.83 8.20
C ALA A 70 -3.35 -4.01 9.48
N VAL A 71 -4.60 -3.57 9.44
CA VAL A 71 -5.61 -3.80 10.47
C VAL A 71 -6.55 -4.90 10.00
N LEU A 72 -6.83 -5.87 10.87
CA LEU A 72 -7.81 -6.92 10.62
C LEU A 72 -9.09 -6.66 11.42
N TYR A 73 -10.24 -6.87 10.78
CA TYR A 73 -11.56 -6.69 11.38
C TYR A 73 -12.03 -7.99 12.05
N LYS A 74 -11.75 -8.13 13.35
CA LYS A 74 -12.10 -9.33 14.12
C LYS A 74 -13.61 -9.65 14.06
N THR A 75 -14.45 -8.61 13.99
CA THR A 75 -15.90 -8.75 13.88
C THR A 75 -16.40 -9.25 12.53
N VAL A 76 -15.59 -9.10 11.46
CA VAL A 76 -15.93 -9.57 10.11
C VAL A 76 -15.69 -11.07 9.98
N ASN A 77 -14.53 -11.55 10.46
CA ASN A 77 -14.18 -12.96 10.40
C ASN A 77 -13.29 -13.36 11.58
N SER A 78 -13.91 -13.70 12.70
CA SER A 78 -13.20 -14.07 13.92
C SER A 78 -12.36 -15.35 13.77
N ASN A 79 -12.82 -16.33 12.98
CA ASN A 79 -12.08 -17.56 12.75
C ASN A 79 -10.77 -17.28 12.00
N PHE A 80 -10.83 -16.44 10.99
CA PHE A 80 -9.64 -16.05 10.24
C PHE A 80 -8.69 -15.21 11.10
N THR A 81 -9.20 -14.26 11.87
CA THR A 81 -8.38 -13.44 12.77
C THR A 81 -7.67 -14.30 13.81
N ASN A 82 -8.37 -15.29 14.41
CA ASN A 82 -7.77 -16.27 15.32
C ASN A 82 -6.68 -17.12 14.64
N LEU A 83 -6.85 -17.47 13.36
CA LEU A 83 -5.81 -18.16 12.57
C LEU A 83 -4.59 -17.27 12.39
N VAL A 84 -4.77 -15.99 12.09
CA VAL A 84 -3.68 -15.02 11.97
C VAL A 84 -2.96 -14.84 13.31
N GLU A 85 -3.69 -14.69 14.43
CA GLU A 85 -3.11 -14.61 15.78
C GLU A 85 -2.23 -15.83 16.07
N LYS A 86 -2.71 -17.03 15.77
CA LYS A 86 -1.93 -18.28 15.92
C LYS A 86 -0.74 -18.35 14.96
N SER A 87 -0.86 -17.76 13.77
CA SER A 87 0.23 -17.71 12.80
C SER A 87 1.33 -16.73 13.20
N LEU A 88 1.02 -15.77 14.06
CA LEU A 88 1.97 -14.82 14.64
C LEU A 88 2.68 -15.35 15.90
N ASP A 89 2.12 -16.35 16.55
CA ASP A 89 2.62 -16.94 17.80
C ASP A 89 3.70 -18.01 17.50
N PRO A 90 4.97 -17.78 17.91
CA PRO A 90 6.05 -18.73 17.69
C PRO A 90 5.82 -20.10 18.33
N ASP A 91 5.05 -20.18 19.41
CA ASP A 91 4.76 -21.41 20.14
C ASP A 91 3.58 -22.19 19.53
N SER A 92 2.91 -21.60 18.54
CA SER A 92 1.77 -22.22 17.86
C SER A 92 2.22 -23.17 16.75
N ASN A 93 1.51 -24.30 16.62
CA ASN A 93 1.66 -25.21 15.47
C ASN A 93 1.20 -24.60 14.13
N GLN A 94 0.60 -23.39 14.16
CA GLN A 94 0.21 -22.60 13.00
C GLN A 94 1.22 -21.48 12.70
N TYR A 95 2.35 -21.39 13.42
CA TYR A 95 3.34 -20.35 13.23
C TYR A 95 3.76 -20.20 11.76
N GLN A 96 3.75 -18.96 11.26
CA GLN A 96 4.11 -18.61 9.89
C GLN A 96 3.33 -19.33 8.77
N LYS A 97 2.17 -19.91 9.05
CA LYS A 97 1.34 -20.56 8.01
C LYS A 97 0.61 -19.58 7.11
N VAL A 98 0.16 -18.45 7.68
CA VAL A 98 -0.47 -17.38 6.89
C VAL A 98 0.61 -16.45 6.38
N SER A 99 0.53 -16.09 5.12
CA SER A 99 1.44 -15.16 4.45
C SER A 99 0.66 -14.14 3.64
N ALA A 100 1.33 -13.08 3.19
CA ALA A 100 0.75 -12.07 2.32
C ALA A 100 1.16 -12.31 0.87
N SER A 101 0.22 -12.09 -0.03
CA SER A 101 0.43 -12.04 -1.48
C SER A 101 -0.09 -10.73 -2.01
N TRP A 102 0.70 -10.05 -2.82
CA TRP A 102 0.31 -8.75 -3.38
C TRP A 102 -0.74 -8.86 -4.48
N GLU A 103 -1.53 -7.80 -4.61
CA GLU A 103 -2.45 -7.60 -5.72
C GLU A 103 -2.11 -6.28 -6.40
N VAL A 104 -1.61 -6.33 -7.64
CA VAL A 104 -1.25 -5.17 -8.42
C VAL A 104 -1.78 -5.26 -9.84
N GLY A 105 -2.32 -4.15 -10.33
CA GLY A 105 -2.53 -3.92 -11.75
C GLY A 105 -1.34 -3.15 -12.31
N PHE A 106 -1.02 -3.33 -13.58
CA PHE A 106 0.00 -2.57 -14.30
C PHE A 106 -0.30 -2.57 -15.79
N ASN A 107 0.23 -1.59 -16.51
CA ASN A 107 -0.04 -1.42 -17.93
C ASN A 107 1.11 -1.86 -18.82
N ASP A 108 2.33 -2.06 -18.27
CA ASP A 108 3.51 -2.38 -19.05
C ASP A 108 4.50 -3.28 -18.28
N TYR A 109 5.35 -3.98 -19.01
CA TYR A 109 6.45 -4.77 -18.48
C TYR A 109 7.55 -4.98 -19.52
N VAL A 110 8.74 -5.29 -19.05
CA VAL A 110 9.86 -5.78 -19.85
C VAL A 110 10.27 -7.17 -19.36
N LEU A 111 11.09 -7.87 -20.14
CA LEU A 111 11.60 -9.18 -19.73
C LEU A 111 12.97 -9.03 -19.06
N ALA A 112 13.19 -9.85 -18.04
CA ALA A 112 14.49 -10.07 -17.41
C ALA A 112 14.88 -11.53 -17.63
N VAL A 113 15.98 -11.76 -18.32
CA VAL A 113 16.38 -13.09 -18.82
C VAL A 113 17.79 -13.45 -18.32
N GLY A 114 17.98 -14.68 -17.92
CA GLY A 114 19.29 -15.28 -17.58
C GLY A 114 19.62 -15.32 -16.10
N SER A 115 18.95 -14.53 -15.24
CA SER A 115 19.17 -14.57 -13.79
C SER A 115 17.90 -14.23 -13.00
N ASP A 116 17.78 -14.80 -11.79
CA ASP A 116 16.77 -14.43 -10.81
C ASP A 116 17.12 -13.11 -10.09
N LEU A 117 18.37 -12.64 -10.21
CA LEU A 117 18.82 -11.35 -9.71
C LEU A 117 18.72 -10.30 -10.82
N LEU A 118 17.94 -9.25 -10.59
CA LEU A 118 17.73 -8.19 -11.58
C LEU A 118 19.04 -7.53 -12.03
N SER A 119 20.02 -7.41 -11.14
CA SER A 119 21.34 -6.82 -11.42
C SER A 119 22.18 -7.64 -12.40
N GLU A 120 21.85 -8.91 -12.60
CA GLU A 120 22.57 -9.85 -13.47
C GLU A 120 21.75 -10.23 -14.72
N ALA A 121 20.45 -9.94 -14.71
CA ALA A 121 19.56 -10.28 -15.79
C ALA A 121 19.74 -9.37 -17.01
N ARG A 122 19.64 -9.93 -18.19
CA ARG A 122 19.54 -9.18 -19.45
C ARG A 122 18.12 -8.65 -19.60
N ILE A 123 17.98 -7.34 -19.76
CA ILE A 123 16.68 -6.69 -19.92
C ILE A 123 16.34 -6.59 -21.40
N ILE A 124 15.16 -7.08 -21.76
CA ILE A 124 14.58 -7.01 -23.11
C ILE A 124 13.39 -6.06 -23.05
N SER A 125 13.46 -4.97 -23.80
CA SER A 125 12.42 -3.94 -23.89
C SER A 125 11.84 -3.80 -25.30
N ASP A 126 12.37 -4.53 -26.28
CA ASP A 126 11.84 -4.52 -27.63
C ASP A 126 10.49 -5.24 -27.65
N PRO A 127 9.39 -4.62 -28.17
CA PRO A 127 8.05 -5.19 -28.16
C PRO A 127 7.92 -6.47 -29.01
N GLU A 128 8.66 -6.59 -30.10
CA GLU A 128 8.62 -7.76 -30.96
C GLU A 128 9.28 -8.95 -30.26
N GLU A 129 10.48 -8.74 -29.68
CA GLU A 129 11.21 -9.76 -28.90
C GLU A 129 10.37 -10.18 -27.65
N ILE A 130 9.73 -9.23 -26.96
CA ILE A 130 8.81 -9.53 -25.84
C ILE A 130 7.66 -10.41 -26.33
N SER A 131 7.06 -10.08 -27.47
CA SER A 131 5.94 -10.85 -28.03
C SER A 131 6.33 -12.28 -28.37
N GLU A 132 7.52 -12.51 -28.90
CA GLU A 132 8.04 -13.83 -29.21
C GLU A 132 8.33 -14.66 -27.95
N MET A 133 8.86 -14.02 -26.91
CA MET A 133 9.33 -14.72 -25.72
C MET A 133 8.26 -14.83 -24.61
N ARG A 134 7.17 -14.09 -24.68
CA ARG A 134 6.15 -14.08 -23.62
C ARG A 134 5.55 -15.44 -23.29
N GLY A 135 5.51 -16.37 -24.26
CA GLY A 135 5.02 -17.73 -24.05
C GLY A 135 5.81 -18.54 -23.02
N PHE A 136 7.07 -18.17 -22.75
CA PHE A 136 7.90 -18.81 -21.71
C PHE A 136 7.58 -18.32 -20.31
N LEU A 137 6.92 -17.16 -20.15
CA LEU A 137 6.56 -16.60 -18.85
C LEU A 137 5.50 -17.45 -18.16
N ARG A 138 5.65 -17.66 -16.86
CA ARG A 138 4.67 -18.38 -16.02
C ARG A 138 3.29 -17.76 -16.06
N SER A 139 3.20 -16.44 -16.14
CA SER A 139 1.94 -15.69 -16.27
C SER A 139 1.19 -15.96 -17.59
N TYR A 140 1.85 -16.52 -18.58
CA TYR A 140 1.25 -16.94 -19.86
C TYR A 140 1.23 -18.47 -20.05
N GLY A 141 1.43 -19.23 -18.95
CA GLY A 141 1.38 -20.70 -18.99
C GLY A 141 2.73 -21.36 -19.27
N GLY A 142 3.81 -20.59 -19.42
CA GLY A 142 5.16 -21.11 -19.55
C GLY A 142 5.73 -21.62 -18.23
N ASN A 143 6.90 -22.24 -18.28
CA ASN A 143 7.61 -22.76 -17.11
C ASN A 143 8.58 -21.76 -16.48
N GLY A 144 8.75 -20.57 -17.04
CA GLY A 144 9.72 -19.55 -16.61
C GLY A 144 11.15 -19.81 -17.12
N GLN A 145 11.29 -20.57 -18.20
CA GLN A 145 12.58 -20.83 -18.88
C GLN A 145 12.41 -20.74 -20.39
N THR A 146 13.41 -20.18 -21.05
CA THR A 146 13.52 -20.18 -22.50
C THR A 146 13.89 -21.57 -23.04
N ASP A 147 13.81 -21.78 -24.35
CA ASP A 147 14.28 -23.01 -25.00
C ASP A 147 15.76 -23.32 -24.76
N LYS A 148 16.55 -22.29 -24.39
CA LYS A 148 17.96 -22.43 -24.04
C LYS A 148 18.19 -22.73 -22.54
N GLY A 149 17.10 -22.86 -21.76
CA GLY A 149 17.16 -23.11 -20.33
C GLY A 149 17.48 -21.87 -19.48
N GLU A 150 17.49 -20.66 -20.09
CA GLU A 150 17.67 -19.42 -19.34
C GLU A 150 16.39 -19.08 -18.57
N THR A 151 16.51 -18.62 -17.32
CA THR A 151 15.37 -18.10 -16.58
C THR A 151 14.77 -16.87 -17.27
N ILE A 152 13.45 -16.73 -17.24
CA ILE A 152 12.75 -15.59 -17.82
C ILE A 152 11.68 -15.08 -16.87
N HIS A 153 11.69 -13.77 -16.62
CA HIS A 153 10.83 -13.09 -15.67
C HIS A 153 10.19 -11.85 -16.28
N ARG A 154 9.07 -11.45 -15.70
CA ARG A 154 8.35 -10.22 -16.03
C ARG A 154 8.75 -9.13 -15.05
N LEU A 155 9.48 -8.13 -15.52
CA LEU A 155 9.82 -6.93 -14.77
C LEU A 155 8.75 -5.87 -15.04
N ILE A 156 7.91 -5.62 -14.05
CA ILE A 156 6.77 -4.69 -14.14
C ILE A 156 7.28 -3.27 -14.31
N LYS A 157 6.70 -2.55 -15.25
CA LYS A 157 7.01 -1.16 -15.63
C LYS A 157 5.73 -0.35 -15.82
N GLY A 158 5.93 0.93 -16.16
CA GLY A 158 4.83 1.86 -16.44
C GLY A 158 4.05 2.26 -15.18
N ASP A 159 2.75 2.44 -15.35
CA ASP A 159 1.87 2.75 -14.25
C ASP A 159 1.48 1.49 -13.49
N ILE A 160 1.63 1.55 -12.18
CA ILE A 160 1.34 0.44 -11.29
C ILE A 160 0.24 0.86 -10.32
N TYR A 161 -0.77 0.00 -10.22
CA TYR A 161 -1.97 0.21 -9.42
C TYR A 161 -2.02 -0.84 -8.30
N PRO A 162 -1.49 -0.57 -7.10
CA PRO A 162 -1.69 -1.44 -5.96
C PRO A 162 -3.18 -1.58 -5.65
N LEU A 163 -3.67 -2.82 -5.64
CA LEU A 163 -5.08 -3.14 -5.41
C LEU A 163 -5.33 -3.62 -3.98
N GLY A 164 -4.32 -4.17 -3.33
CA GLY A 164 -4.38 -4.70 -1.99
C GLY A 164 -3.41 -5.84 -1.76
N ILE A 165 -3.68 -6.61 -0.72
CA ILE A 165 -3.01 -7.89 -0.45
C ILE A 165 -4.05 -8.96 -0.13
N ALA A 166 -3.70 -10.20 -0.46
CA ALA A 166 -4.40 -11.37 0.03
C ALA A 166 -3.60 -12.04 1.14
N TYR A 167 -4.28 -12.46 2.20
CA TYR A 167 -3.74 -13.44 3.12
C TYR A 167 -3.96 -14.82 2.53
N THR A 168 -2.89 -15.61 2.45
CA THR A 168 -2.91 -16.92 1.79
C THR A 168 -2.01 -17.93 2.52
N LEU A 169 -2.35 -19.20 2.39
CA LEU A 169 -1.50 -20.30 2.86
C LEU A 169 -0.44 -20.68 1.81
N ASN A 170 -0.56 -20.18 0.57
CA ASN A 170 0.38 -20.50 -0.51
C ASN A 170 0.81 -19.20 -1.26
N PRO A 171 1.65 -18.37 -0.64
CA PRO A 171 2.06 -17.09 -1.22
C PRO A 171 2.92 -17.27 -2.48
N ALA A 172 2.70 -16.39 -3.47
CA ALA A 172 3.59 -16.27 -4.62
C ALA A 172 4.93 -15.62 -4.26
N ALA A 173 4.95 -14.72 -3.28
CA ALA A 173 6.18 -14.13 -2.77
C ALA A 173 7.03 -15.16 -2.00
N ASN A 174 8.36 -15.01 -2.06
CA ASN A 174 9.29 -15.83 -1.27
C ASN A 174 9.35 -15.37 0.20
N VAL A 175 8.28 -14.75 0.70
CA VAL A 175 8.13 -14.32 2.09
C VAL A 175 7.29 -15.35 2.80
N LYS A 176 7.72 -15.77 3.98
CA LYS A 176 6.95 -16.70 4.82
C LYS A 176 6.46 -15.98 6.06
N GLY A 177 5.18 -16.20 6.34
CA GLY A 177 4.54 -15.74 7.56
C GLY A 177 4.20 -14.25 7.58
N LEU A 178 3.58 -13.88 8.67
CA LEU A 178 3.31 -12.52 9.10
C LEU A 178 4.13 -12.27 10.36
N TYR A 179 4.35 -11.00 10.68
CA TYR A 179 5.07 -10.62 11.90
C TYR A 179 4.19 -9.69 12.73
N SER A 180 4.13 -9.95 14.04
CA SER A 180 3.58 -8.97 14.96
C SER A 180 4.63 -7.88 15.14
N PRO A 181 4.26 -6.60 14.98
CA PRO A 181 5.20 -5.53 15.27
C PRO A 181 5.55 -5.60 16.76
N SER A 182 6.86 -5.59 17.09
CA SER A 182 7.29 -5.36 18.47
C SER A 182 6.84 -3.97 18.90
N GLU A 183 6.74 -3.72 20.21
CA GLU A 183 6.39 -2.38 20.72
C GLU A 183 7.35 -1.30 20.18
N GLU A 184 8.64 -1.63 20.02
CA GLU A 184 9.65 -0.74 19.41
C GLU A 184 9.35 -0.48 17.93
N THR A 185 9.02 -1.51 17.16
CA THR A 185 8.68 -1.39 15.73
C THR A 185 7.42 -0.56 15.55
N THR A 186 6.42 -0.75 16.40
CA THR A 186 5.19 0.06 16.41
C THR A 186 5.49 1.53 16.71
N LYS A 187 6.41 1.80 17.65
CA LYS A 187 6.84 3.18 17.97
C LYS A 187 7.56 3.84 16.80
N VAL A 188 8.42 3.13 16.08
CA VAL A 188 9.11 3.66 14.87
C VAL A 188 8.10 4.00 13.77
N PHE A 189 7.18 3.10 13.44
CA PHE A 189 6.14 3.38 12.43
C PHE A 189 5.20 4.53 12.80
N ILE A 190 4.95 4.74 14.10
CA ILE A 190 4.09 5.82 14.59
C ILE A 190 4.88 7.12 14.79
N SER A 191 6.15 7.07 15.24
CA SER A 191 6.97 8.26 15.47
C SER A 191 7.37 8.93 14.16
N ASP A 192 7.85 8.20 13.16
CA ASP A 192 8.20 8.77 11.85
C ASP A 192 7.03 9.48 11.16
N LYS A 193 5.80 8.97 11.36
CA LYS A 193 4.60 9.67 10.87
C LYS A 193 4.18 10.83 11.76
N ARG A 194 4.32 10.74 13.10
CA ARG A 194 4.01 11.86 13.99
C ARG A 194 4.99 13.01 13.80
N ASP A 195 6.28 12.73 13.63
CA ASP A 195 7.28 13.78 13.41
C ASP A 195 7.11 14.44 12.03
N LYS A 196 6.74 13.69 11.00
CA LYS A 196 6.33 14.25 9.71
C LYS A 196 4.99 15.00 9.79
N ILE A 197 4.03 14.54 10.58
CA ILE A 197 2.74 15.21 10.81
C ILE A 197 2.93 16.41 11.74
N SER A 198 3.76 16.35 12.79
CA SER A 198 4.02 17.48 13.68
C SER A 198 4.95 18.53 13.07
N GLN A 199 5.86 18.15 12.19
CA GLN A 199 6.61 19.11 11.36
C GLN A 199 5.72 19.75 10.29
N ASN A 200 4.73 19.03 9.76
CA ASN A 200 3.72 19.59 8.85
C ASN A 200 2.59 20.34 9.58
N SER A 201 2.27 20.02 10.84
CA SER A 201 1.24 20.75 11.59
C SER A 201 1.67 22.15 12.05
N ASN A 202 2.97 22.46 11.99
CA ASN A 202 3.49 23.82 12.06
C ASN A 202 3.58 24.53 10.69
N LEU A 203 3.28 23.82 9.57
CA LEU A 203 3.07 24.40 8.29
C LEU A 203 1.60 24.89 8.23
N ASN A 204 1.44 26.19 8.50
CA ASN A 204 0.31 27.04 8.21
C ASN A 204 -0.86 26.35 7.48
N VAL A 205 -2.02 26.27 8.14
CA VAL A 205 -3.33 25.86 7.57
C VAL A 205 -3.63 26.56 6.21
N ASN A 206 -3.01 27.72 5.96
CA ASN A 206 -3.05 28.45 4.69
C ASN A 206 -2.24 27.79 3.56
N ASN A 207 -1.18 27.02 3.87
CA ASN A 207 -0.40 26.33 2.83
C ASN A 207 -1.07 25.03 2.37
N GLU A 208 -1.73 24.29 3.23
CA GLU A 208 -2.49 23.08 2.83
C GLU A 208 -3.68 23.44 1.95
N LYS A 209 -4.37 24.54 2.27
CA LYS A 209 -5.45 25.07 1.42
C LYS A 209 -4.94 25.44 0.02
N ASN A 210 -3.77 26.07 -0.07
CA ASN A 210 -3.17 26.47 -1.35
C ASN A 210 -2.70 25.26 -2.18
N ILE A 211 -2.21 24.19 -1.54
CA ILE A 211 -1.77 22.96 -2.24
C ILE A 211 -3.00 22.22 -2.79
N ILE A 212 -4.05 22.06 -1.99
CA ILE A 212 -5.30 21.38 -2.40
C ILE A 212 -5.98 22.18 -3.52
N ASP A 213 -6.04 23.51 -3.41
CA ASP A 213 -6.61 24.37 -4.44
C ASP A 213 -5.81 24.29 -5.75
N MET A 214 -4.48 24.20 -5.69
CA MET A 214 -3.60 24.04 -6.85
C MET A 214 -3.72 22.65 -7.51
N GLU A 215 -3.81 21.57 -6.74
CA GLU A 215 -4.05 20.23 -7.28
C GLU A 215 -5.44 20.10 -7.92
N LEU A 216 -6.45 20.71 -7.31
CA LEU A 216 -7.80 20.78 -7.88
C LEU A 216 -7.80 21.54 -9.19
N GLU A 217 -7.12 22.69 -9.25
CA GLU A 217 -7.02 23.52 -10.47
C GLU A 217 -6.32 22.77 -11.61
N ASN A 218 -5.25 22.03 -11.33
CA ASN A 218 -4.57 21.18 -12.30
C ASN A 218 -5.51 20.08 -12.84
N THR A 219 -6.20 19.37 -11.96
CA THR A 219 -7.15 18.30 -12.33
C THR A 219 -8.30 18.83 -13.17
N LEU A 220 -8.81 20.03 -12.86
CA LEU A 220 -9.87 20.69 -13.63
C LEU A 220 -9.39 21.16 -15.01
N ASN A 221 -8.14 21.57 -15.14
CA ASN A 221 -7.54 21.93 -16.42
C ASN A 221 -7.35 20.71 -17.32
N GLU A 222 -6.83 19.59 -16.78
CA GLU A 222 -6.74 18.31 -17.50
C GLU A 222 -8.13 17.82 -17.98
N LEU A 223 -9.16 17.95 -17.15
CA LEU A 223 -10.53 17.62 -17.53
C LEU A 223 -11.06 18.51 -18.67
N LYS A 224 -10.78 19.82 -18.62
CA LYS A 224 -11.14 20.75 -19.70
C LYS A 224 -10.48 20.38 -21.02
N ASP A 225 -9.21 20.03 -21.00
CA ASP A 225 -8.46 19.63 -22.18
C ASP A 225 -9.04 18.33 -22.78
N LEU A 226 -9.29 17.31 -21.97
CA LEU A 226 -9.90 16.05 -22.39
C LEU A 226 -11.30 16.23 -22.97
N LEU A 227 -12.13 17.08 -22.39
CA LEU A 227 -13.47 17.39 -22.90
C LEU A 227 -13.42 18.19 -24.19
N SER A 228 -12.44 19.07 -24.35
CA SER A 228 -12.21 19.87 -25.56
C SER A 228 -11.78 19.00 -26.74
N GLU A 229 -10.92 18.00 -26.52
CA GLU A 229 -10.50 17.02 -27.53
C GLU A 229 -11.69 16.21 -28.07
N LYS A 230 -12.71 15.95 -27.27
CA LYS A 230 -13.93 15.19 -27.64
C LYS A 230 -15.03 16.05 -28.31
N LYS A 231 -14.71 17.27 -28.72
CA LYS A 231 -15.61 18.18 -29.47
C LYS A 231 -16.89 18.59 -28.70
N PHE A 232 -16.85 18.66 -27.39
CA PHE A 232 -17.93 19.28 -26.64
C PHE A 232 -17.93 20.83 -26.85
N SER A 233 -19.10 21.45 -26.75
CA SER A 233 -19.18 22.90 -26.82
C SER A 233 -18.49 23.55 -25.61
N LYS A 234 -17.95 24.77 -25.80
CA LYS A 234 -17.26 25.47 -24.70
C LYS A 234 -18.16 25.66 -23.46
N GLU A 235 -19.46 25.91 -23.70
CA GLU A 235 -20.46 26.08 -22.64
C GLU A 235 -20.70 24.74 -21.87
N ALA A 236 -20.76 23.62 -22.60
CA ALA A 236 -20.90 22.29 -21.99
C ALA A 236 -19.67 21.91 -21.17
N VAL A 237 -18.47 22.20 -21.69
CA VAL A 237 -17.22 21.96 -20.96
C VAL A 237 -17.16 22.80 -19.67
N ALA A 238 -17.51 24.10 -19.74
CA ALA A 238 -17.53 24.97 -18.57
C ALA A 238 -18.53 24.47 -17.51
N SER A 239 -19.77 24.16 -17.91
CA SER A 239 -20.81 23.68 -17.00
C SER A 239 -20.44 22.36 -16.32
N MET A 240 -19.85 21.41 -17.05
CA MET A 240 -19.39 20.13 -16.47
C MET A 240 -18.24 20.36 -15.50
N THR A 241 -17.30 21.24 -15.83
CA THR A 241 -16.13 21.52 -14.97
C THR A 241 -16.57 22.21 -13.68
N ASP A 242 -17.48 23.17 -13.75
CA ASP A 242 -18.02 23.86 -12.57
C ASP A 242 -18.79 22.90 -11.66
N THR A 243 -19.65 22.05 -12.24
CA THR A 243 -20.38 21.04 -11.48
C THR A 243 -19.43 20.06 -10.76
N PHE A 244 -18.34 19.66 -11.41
CA PHE A 244 -17.36 18.76 -10.83
C PHE A 244 -16.56 19.43 -9.72
N ALA A 245 -16.17 20.70 -9.92
CA ALA A 245 -15.49 21.50 -8.92
C ALA A 245 -16.35 21.67 -7.65
N ASP A 246 -17.63 21.99 -7.81
CA ASP A 246 -18.54 22.16 -6.70
C ASP A 246 -18.79 20.85 -5.95
N ALA A 247 -18.92 19.73 -6.65
CA ALA A 247 -19.06 18.42 -6.01
C ALA A 247 -17.81 18.04 -5.18
N ILE A 248 -16.61 18.32 -5.67
CA ILE A 248 -15.37 18.09 -4.92
C ILE A 248 -15.31 18.99 -3.70
N ARG A 249 -15.61 20.30 -3.84
CA ARG A 249 -15.60 21.23 -2.70
C ARG A 249 -16.59 20.83 -1.61
N GLN A 250 -17.81 20.43 -1.99
CA GLN A 250 -18.83 19.97 -1.03
C GLN A 250 -18.37 18.70 -0.28
N ARG A 251 -17.75 17.76 -1.00
CA ARG A 251 -17.20 16.54 -0.38
C ARG A 251 -16.09 16.86 0.60
N ASP A 252 -15.18 17.77 0.23
CA ASP A 252 -14.05 18.13 1.09
C ASP A 252 -14.51 18.92 2.32
N GLU A 253 -15.53 19.76 2.18
CA GLU A 253 -16.15 20.46 3.32
C GLU A 253 -16.84 19.46 4.27
N GLN A 254 -17.56 18.48 3.73
CA GLN A 254 -18.18 17.43 4.55
C GLN A 254 -17.11 16.59 5.28
N TYR A 255 -16.07 16.18 4.58
CA TYR A 255 -14.96 15.43 5.19
C TYR A 255 -14.30 16.19 6.34
N ARG A 256 -14.07 17.51 6.17
CA ARG A 256 -13.52 18.36 7.23
C ARG A 256 -14.44 18.45 8.44
N LYS A 257 -15.75 18.54 8.23
CA LYS A 257 -16.74 18.53 9.33
C LYS A 257 -16.74 17.21 10.09
N ASP A 258 -16.67 16.10 9.35
CA ASP A 258 -16.63 14.76 9.94
C ASP A 258 -15.34 14.54 10.74
N LEU A 259 -14.19 14.98 10.23
CA LEU A 259 -12.92 14.92 10.91
C LEU A 259 -12.88 15.74 12.20
N GLU A 260 -13.43 16.96 12.16
CA GLU A 260 -13.53 17.83 13.35
C GLU A 260 -14.48 17.24 14.41
N ALA A 261 -15.61 16.66 13.99
CA ALA A 261 -16.52 15.95 14.88
C ALA A 261 -15.84 14.74 15.54
N GLU A 262 -15.04 13.98 14.79
CA GLU A 262 -14.27 12.87 15.33
C GLU A 262 -13.20 13.34 16.33
N ARG A 263 -12.51 14.45 16.04
CA ARG A 263 -11.53 15.06 16.94
C ARG A 263 -12.17 15.44 18.27
N LEU A 264 -13.30 16.17 18.23
CA LEU A 264 -14.02 16.59 19.41
C LEU A 264 -14.54 15.39 20.24
N ALA A 265 -15.02 14.35 19.56
CA ALA A 265 -15.45 13.12 20.24
C ALA A 265 -14.28 12.40 20.95
N LYS A 266 -13.08 12.38 20.34
CA LYS A 266 -11.86 11.83 20.96
C LYS A 266 -11.42 12.65 22.17
N GLU A 267 -11.44 13.98 22.06
CA GLU A 267 -11.08 14.87 23.18
C GLU A 267 -12.04 14.70 24.38
N ALA A 268 -13.34 14.56 24.10
CA ALA A 268 -14.33 14.30 25.14
C ALA A 268 -14.08 12.96 25.87
N LYS A 269 -13.73 11.90 25.14
CA LYS A 269 -13.39 10.59 25.73
C LYS A 269 -12.10 10.64 26.55
N ILE A 270 -11.09 11.37 26.09
CA ILE A 270 -9.84 11.55 26.84
C ILE A 270 -10.12 12.22 28.17
N LYS A 271 -10.94 13.29 28.17
CA LYS A 271 -11.33 14.00 29.38
C LYS A 271 -12.11 13.10 30.35
N GLU A 272 -13.08 12.33 29.84
CA GLU A 272 -13.83 11.35 30.65
C GLU A 272 -12.90 10.31 31.30
N TYR A 273 -11.91 9.83 30.57
CA TYR A 273 -10.89 8.90 31.08
C TYR A 273 -10.03 9.54 32.17
N GLU A 274 -9.62 10.80 32.00
CA GLU A 274 -8.83 11.54 33.01
C GLU A 274 -9.64 11.78 34.29
N ASP A 275 -10.90 12.15 34.16
CA ASP A 275 -11.82 12.33 35.28
C ASP A 275 -12.05 11.01 36.04
N LEU A 276 -12.22 9.90 35.32
CA LEU A 276 -12.36 8.57 35.92
C LEU A 276 -11.07 8.15 36.66
N LYS A 277 -9.90 8.39 36.08
CA LYS A 277 -8.60 8.11 36.68
C LYS A 277 -8.38 8.90 37.97
N ALA A 278 -8.78 10.17 37.98
CA ALA A 278 -8.73 11.01 39.19
C ALA A 278 -9.65 10.47 40.29
N SER A 279 -10.86 10.03 39.92
CA SER A 279 -11.83 9.45 40.87
C SER A 279 -11.33 8.13 41.48
N VAL A 280 -10.65 7.28 40.68
CA VAL A 280 -10.03 6.04 41.16
C VAL A 280 -8.92 6.34 42.15
N ALA A 281 -8.02 7.28 41.82
CA ALA A 281 -6.94 7.67 42.73
C ALA A 281 -7.45 8.25 44.08
N GLU A 282 -8.55 8.99 44.05
CA GLU A 282 -9.18 9.50 45.29
C GLU A 282 -9.79 8.36 46.14
N LEU A 283 -10.36 7.34 45.51
CA LEU A 283 -10.89 6.16 46.22
C LEU A 283 -9.75 5.31 46.82
N GLU A 284 -8.67 5.12 46.10
CA GLU A 284 -7.48 4.38 46.57
C GLU A 284 -6.83 5.10 47.78
N ALA A 285 -6.86 6.43 47.81
CA ALA A 285 -6.32 7.20 48.94
C ALA A 285 -7.21 7.17 50.20
N LYS A 286 -8.44 6.69 50.08
CA LYS A 286 -9.38 6.56 51.23
C LYS A 286 -9.42 5.15 51.81
N LEU A 287 -8.77 4.19 51.15
CA LEU A 287 -8.57 2.82 51.64
C LEU A 287 -7.26 2.72 52.44
#